data_fa2c5db44b97d1e538de23af20497f3b
#
_entry.id   fa2c5db44b97d1e538de23af20497f3b
#
_cell.length_a   1.000
_cell.length_b   1.000
_cell.length_c   1.000
_cell.angle_alpha   90.00
_cell.angle_beta   90.00
_cell.angle_gamma   90.00
#
_symmetry.space_group_name_H-M   'P 1'
#
loop_
_entity.id
_entity.type
_entity.pdbx_description
1 polymer ?
#
loop_
_entity_poly.entity_id
_entity_poly.type
_entity_poly.pdbx_seq_one_letter_code
_entity_poly.pdbx_strand_id
1 'polypeptide(L)'
;MVSGKVVIKNPTGLHLRPAGILCKTAIEFHSRINIKFKDTTANAKSVLGVLGACIKTGDEIELICEGEDEKEALSTLIKAVESGLGEEITD
;
A
#
# COMPACT_ATOMS: atom_id res chain seq x y z
N MET A 1 -15.88 4.09 5.78
CA MET A 1 -14.41 4.00 5.86
C MET A 1 -14.00 2.67 6.46
N VAL A 2 -13.08 1.98 5.81
CA VAL A 2 -12.53 0.73 6.32
C VAL A 2 -11.00 0.84 6.35
N SER A 3 -10.37 0.09 7.25
CA SER A 3 -8.91 0.10 7.34
C SER A 3 -8.40 -1.28 7.75
N GLY A 4 -7.13 -1.53 7.47
CA GLY A 4 -6.48 -2.75 7.84
C GLY A 4 -4.97 -2.57 7.88
N LYS A 5 -4.32 -3.31 8.75
CA LYS A 5 -2.87 -3.28 8.89
C LYS A 5 -2.25 -4.43 8.13
N VAL A 6 -1.10 -4.16 7.53
CA VAL A 6 -0.36 -5.17 6.78
C VAL A 6 1.13 -4.87 6.88
N VAL A 7 1.94 -5.92 6.88
CA VAL A 7 3.40 -5.79 6.95
C VAL A 7 3.98 -5.86 5.55
N ILE A 8 4.92 -4.97 5.26
CA ILE A 8 5.63 -4.96 3.98
C ILE A 8 6.64 -6.12 4.00
N LYS A 9 6.46 -7.06 3.11
CA LYS A 9 7.25 -8.30 3.09
C LYS A 9 8.26 -8.38 1.95
N ASN A 10 8.10 -7.56 0.92
CA ASN A 10 9.01 -7.62 -0.21
C ASN A 10 10.39 -7.05 0.15
N PRO A 11 11.47 -7.64 -0.41
CA PRO A 11 12.84 -7.31 0.02
C PRO A 11 13.24 -5.85 -0.04
N THR A 12 12.78 -5.10 -1.06
CA THR A 12 13.20 -3.71 -1.22
C THR A 12 12.31 -2.71 -0.47
N GLY A 13 11.23 -3.17 0.18
CA GLY A 13 10.26 -2.26 0.77
C GLY A 13 9.51 -1.47 -0.30
N LEU A 14 9.03 -0.29 0.03
CA LEU A 14 8.28 0.53 -0.95
C LEU A 14 9.21 1.43 -1.75
N HIS A 15 10.14 0.82 -2.48
CA HIS A 15 10.96 1.49 -3.48
C HIS A 15 10.14 1.74 -4.75
N LEU A 16 10.76 2.31 -5.77
CA LEU A 16 10.06 2.80 -6.95
C LEU A 16 9.16 1.75 -7.62
N ARG A 17 9.68 0.55 -7.86
CA ARG A 17 8.90 -0.48 -8.56
C ARG A 17 7.73 -1.01 -7.73
N PRO A 18 7.93 -1.46 -6.48
CA PRO A 18 6.80 -1.90 -5.65
C PRO A 18 5.81 -0.78 -5.36
N ALA A 19 6.28 0.45 -5.13
CA ALA A 19 5.41 1.59 -4.94
C ALA A 19 4.56 1.86 -6.18
N GLY A 20 5.15 1.73 -7.36
CA GLY A 20 4.43 1.89 -8.62
C GLY A 20 3.33 0.86 -8.79
N ILE A 21 3.59 -0.40 -8.42
CA ILE A 21 2.59 -1.45 -8.50
C ILE A 21 1.45 -1.19 -7.51
N LEU A 22 1.79 -0.77 -6.29
CA LEU A 22 0.79 -0.43 -5.29
C LEU A 22 -0.11 0.71 -5.76
N CYS A 23 0.50 1.78 -6.29
CA CYS A 23 -0.25 2.93 -6.80
C CYS A 23 -1.13 2.56 -7.99
N LYS A 24 -0.62 1.75 -8.93
CA LYS A 24 -1.37 1.30 -10.08
C LYS A 24 -2.61 0.51 -9.65
N THR A 25 -2.45 -0.35 -8.66
CA THR A 25 -3.57 -1.12 -8.09
C THR A 25 -4.57 -0.18 -7.43
N ALA A 26 -4.10 0.77 -6.64
CA ALA A 26 -4.96 1.71 -5.94
C ALA A 26 -5.78 2.60 -6.88
N ILE A 27 -5.19 3.01 -8.00
CA ILE A 27 -5.86 3.88 -8.99
C ILE A 27 -7.08 3.21 -9.61
N GLU A 28 -7.13 1.88 -9.63
CA GLU A 28 -8.26 1.16 -10.19
C GLU A 28 -9.56 1.33 -9.40
N PHE A 29 -9.46 1.80 -8.16
CA PHE A 29 -10.62 1.98 -7.29
C PHE A 29 -11.03 3.44 -7.19
N HIS A 30 -12.33 3.65 -7.00
CA HIS A 30 -12.88 5.00 -6.85
C HIS A 30 -12.65 5.56 -5.45
N SER A 31 -12.48 4.68 -4.47
CA SER A 31 -12.25 5.08 -3.08
C SER A 31 -10.99 5.91 -2.91
N ARG A 32 -11.02 6.79 -1.92
CA ARG A 32 -9.82 7.46 -1.44
C ARG A 32 -9.03 6.44 -0.65
N ILE A 33 -7.74 6.31 -0.95
CA ILE A 33 -6.88 5.32 -0.32
C ILE A 33 -5.65 6.00 0.24
N ASN A 34 -5.45 5.87 1.54
CA ASN A 34 -4.30 6.43 2.22
C ASN A 34 -3.50 5.33 2.91
N ILE A 35 -2.20 5.56 3.02
CA ILE A 35 -1.29 4.71 3.77
C ILE A 35 -0.83 5.50 4.97
N LYS A 36 -1.07 4.95 6.17
CA LYS A 36 -0.59 5.54 7.40
C LYS A 36 0.60 4.74 7.91
N PHE A 37 1.71 5.43 8.13
CA PHE A 37 2.93 4.83 8.65
C PHE A 37 3.54 5.78 9.67
N LYS A 38 3.57 5.38 10.94
CA LYS A 38 4.00 6.24 12.05
C LYS A 38 3.18 7.54 12.03
N ASP A 39 3.81 8.69 11.97
CA ASP A 39 3.12 9.99 11.95
C ASP A 39 2.86 10.50 10.54
N THR A 40 3.15 9.69 9.53
CA THR A 40 3.03 10.08 8.12
C THR A 40 1.80 9.45 7.49
N THR A 41 1.07 10.23 6.70
CA THR A 41 -0.03 9.74 5.89
C THR A 41 0.28 10.08 4.44
N ALA A 42 0.24 9.07 3.59
CA ALA A 42 0.51 9.22 2.15
C ALA A 42 -0.69 8.80 1.33
N ASN A 43 -0.88 9.46 0.20
CA ASN A 43 -1.92 9.07 -0.76
C ASN A 43 -1.39 7.84 -1.54
N ALA A 44 -2.08 6.70 -1.41
CA ALA A 44 -1.68 5.47 -2.07
C ALA A 44 -1.70 5.56 -3.60
N LYS A 45 -2.39 6.55 -4.15
CA LYS A 45 -2.46 6.75 -5.61
C LYS A 45 -1.33 7.65 -6.12
N SER A 46 -0.45 8.12 -5.24
CA SER A 46 0.68 8.97 -5.59
C SER A 46 2.00 8.25 -5.35
N VAL A 47 2.74 7.94 -6.42
CA VAL A 47 4.04 7.27 -6.29
C VAL A 47 4.99 8.12 -5.45
N LEU A 48 5.05 9.43 -5.71
CA LEU A 48 5.92 10.31 -4.95
C LEU A 48 5.56 10.36 -3.47
N GLY A 49 4.25 10.37 -3.17
CA GLY A 49 3.78 10.34 -1.80
C GLY A 49 4.20 9.07 -1.07
N VAL A 50 4.03 7.93 -1.72
CA VAL A 50 4.42 6.65 -1.15
C VAL A 50 5.93 6.57 -0.93
N LEU A 51 6.71 6.99 -1.93
CA LEU A 51 8.18 7.01 -1.81
C LEU A 51 8.64 7.93 -0.68
N GLY A 52 7.97 9.07 -0.52
CA GLY A 52 8.30 10.04 0.53
C GLY A 52 8.10 9.52 1.95
N ALA A 53 7.27 8.48 2.11
CA ALA A 53 7.04 7.89 3.43
C ALA A 53 8.18 7.00 3.91
N CYS A 54 9.11 6.63 3.02
CA CYS A 54 10.30 5.83 3.35
C CYS A 54 9.99 4.51 4.05
N ILE A 55 8.98 3.80 3.57
CA ILE A 55 8.55 2.54 4.15
C ILE A 55 9.47 1.40 3.68
N LYS A 56 9.94 0.60 4.63
CA LYS A 56 10.92 -0.46 4.39
C LYS A 56 10.33 -1.83 4.64
N THR A 57 11.02 -2.86 4.16
CA THR A 57 10.62 -4.24 4.45
C THR A 57 10.57 -4.46 5.96
N GLY A 58 9.53 -5.15 6.41
CA GLY A 58 9.30 -5.38 7.82
C GLY A 58 8.43 -4.33 8.51
N ASP A 59 8.24 -3.18 7.88
CA ASP A 59 7.40 -2.13 8.45
C ASP A 59 5.92 -2.50 8.33
N GLU A 60 5.16 -2.19 9.38
CA GLU A 60 3.72 -2.33 9.36
C GLU A 60 3.08 -1.01 8.96
N ILE A 61 2.17 -1.08 8.00
CA ILE A 61 1.41 0.08 7.54
C ILE A 61 -0.08 -0.15 7.76
N GLU A 62 -0.84 0.93 7.81
CA GLU A 62 -2.29 0.85 7.83
C GLU A 62 -2.82 1.41 6.52
N LEU A 63 -3.64 0.60 5.83
CA LEU A 63 -4.33 1.02 4.62
C LEU A 63 -5.71 1.49 5.01
N ILE A 64 -6.07 2.71 4.61
CA ILE A 64 -7.34 3.33 4.96
C ILE A 64 -8.07 3.64 3.66
N CYS A 65 -9.24 3.04 3.47
CA CYS A 65 -10.03 3.20 2.26
C CYS A 65 -11.38 3.82 2.59
N GLU A 66 -11.77 4.83 1.82
CA GLU A 66 -13.06 5.50 2.01
C GLU A 66 -13.71 5.77 0.67
N GLY A 67 -14.87 5.17 0.45
CA GLY A 67 -15.62 5.36 -0.79
C GLY A 67 -16.52 4.19 -1.09
N GLU A 68 -17.08 4.23 -2.28
CA GLU A 68 -18.09 3.29 -2.73
C GLU A 68 -17.58 1.85 -2.77
N ASP A 69 -16.34 1.66 -3.23
CA ASP A 69 -15.71 0.34 -3.37
C ASP A 69 -14.65 0.08 -2.29
N GLU A 70 -14.80 0.70 -1.13
CA GLU A 70 -13.78 0.68 -0.09
C GLU A 70 -13.41 -0.72 0.40
N LYS A 71 -14.38 -1.62 0.54
CA LYS A 71 -14.11 -2.98 1.03
C LYS A 71 -13.31 -3.79 0.04
N GLU A 72 -13.68 -3.70 -1.23
CA GLU A 72 -12.95 -4.37 -2.31
C GLU A 72 -11.54 -3.80 -2.45
N ALA A 73 -11.41 -2.48 -2.36
CA ALA A 73 -10.12 -1.81 -2.44
C ALA A 73 -9.19 -2.29 -1.33
N LEU A 74 -9.68 -2.32 -0.10
CA LEU A 74 -8.86 -2.76 1.03
C LEU A 74 -8.40 -4.20 0.87
N SER A 75 -9.32 -5.10 0.53
CA SER A 75 -9.01 -6.51 0.34
C SER A 75 -7.97 -6.72 -0.76
N THR A 76 -8.16 -6.05 -1.90
CA THR A 76 -7.24 -6.17 -3.04
C THR A 76 -5.85 -5.65 -2.70
N LEU A 77 -5.77 -4.51 -2.01
CA LEU A 77 -4.48 -3.91 -1.65
C LEU A 77 -3.74 -4.73 -0.61
N ILE A 78 -4.44 -5.28 0.38
CA ILE A 78 -3.81 -6.15 1.37
C ILE A 78 -3.21 -7.36 0.67
N LYS A 79 -3.95 -7.99 -0.23
CA LYS A 79 -3.46 -9.15 -0.98
C LYS A 79 -2.24 -8.78 -1.85
N ALA A 80 -2.27 -7.61 -2.47
CA ALA A 80 -1.16 -7.15 -3.29
C ALA A 80 0.12 -6.99 -2.45
N VAL A 81 0.01 -6.37 -1.28
CA VAL A 81 1.13 -6.20 -0.37
C VAL A 81 1.65 -7.56 0.11
N GLU A 82 0.75 -8.44 0.51
CA GLU A 82 1.14 -9.76 1.00
C GLU A 82 1.78 -10.63 -0.07
N SER A 83 1.45 -10.40 -1.33
CA SER A 83 2.05 -11.14 -2.44
C SER A 83 3.42 -10.59 -2.88
N GLY A 84 3.89 -9.49 -2.28
CA GLY A 84 5.22 -8.95 -2.54
C GLY A 84 5.30 -7.82 -3.54
N LEU A 85 4.18 -7.30 -4.03
CA LEU A 85 4.14 -6.17 -4.97
C LEU A 85 5.07 -6.36 -6.17
N GLY A 86 5.03 -7.56 -6.76
CA GLY A 86 5.82 -7.87 -7.93
C GLY A 86 7.22 -8.38 -7.65
N GLU A 87 7.60 -8.46 -6.37
CA GLU A 87 8.89 -9.01 -5.96
C GLU A 87 8.71 -10.36 -5.30
N GLU A 88 9.70 -11.24 -5.47
CA GLU A 88 9.67 -12.54 -4.82
C GLU A 88 9.98 -12.37 -3.34
N ILE A 89 9.11 -12.93 -2.50
CA ILE A 89 9.34 -12.92 -1.05
C ILE A 89 10.24 -14.09 -0.70
N THR A 90 11.38 -13.79 -0.09
CA THR A 90 12.33 -14.80 0.37
C THR A 90 12.35 -14.80 1.89
N ASP A 91 12.19 -15.96 2.46
CA ASP A 91 12.27 -16.14 3.91
C ASP A 91 13.71 -16.35 4.38
#